data_79dbd2ac6e7afbf660594680cb5e47b5
#
_entry.id   79dbd2ac6e7afbf660594680cb5e47b5
#
_cell.length_a   1.000
_cell.length_b   1.000
_cell.length_c   1.000
_cell.angle_alpha   90.00
_cell.angle_beta   90.00
_cell.angle_gamma   90.00
#
_symmetry.space_group_name_H-M   'P 1'
#
loop_
_entity.id
_entity.type
_entity.pdbx_description
1 polymer ?
#
loop_
_entity_poly.entity_id
_entity_poly.type
_entity_poly.pdbx_seq_one_letter_code
_entity_poly.pdbx_strand_id
1 'polypeptide(L)'
;MYQITISVDVNRADWLYSVDDVIKNKLQSCFAVSALRTSGRRVYCSFGCETQSRPQMLQAIKEGLVETYGVVSKFDFIKRNLSLGLSKTNYDLLLHTLVAFDRENEHKLLEKVIRVEDNMTLDGIFNFKLCELKERWIEICNLTRNNGAYLYDDETYIELLRFLISAVNPKVNKLTVKEVNGSYSLYGSLKNSVINIDAQTAAELMYYLIDLAPLELVIDGGISNSELSKRLVGIFDAKTLSTFKNQTKK
;
A
#
# COMPACT_ATOMS: atom_id res chain seq x y z
N MET A 1 -11.56 -11.60 -31.28
CA MET A 1 -11.75 -10.97 -29.96
C MET A 1 -11.25 -11.95 -28.91
N TYR A 2 -10.46 -11.49 -27.95
CA TYR A 2 -9.92 -12.30 -26.86
C TYR A 2 -10.46 -11.76 -25.53
N GLN A 3 -10.77 -12.65 -24.59
CA GLN A 3 -11.37 -12.29 -23.30
C GLN A 3 -10.71 -13.06 -22.16
N ILE A 4 -10.52 -12.38 -21.03
CA ILE A 4 -10.12 -12.95 -19.75
C ILE A 4 -11.18 -12.60 -18.72
N THR A 5 -11.53 -13.55 -17.87
CA THR A 5 -12.46 -13.34 -16.77
C THR A 5 -11.78 -13.65 -15.43
N ILE A 6 -11.77 -12.67 -14.53
CA ILE A 6 -11.32 -12.82 -13.16
C ILE A 6 -12.54 -12.79 -12.24
N SER A 7 -12.59 -13.67 -11.26
CA SER A 7 -13.71 -13.73 -10.33
C SER A 7 -13.24 -13.91 -8.88
N VAL A 8 -14.12 -13.52 -7.96
CA VAL A 8 -13.89 -13.63 -6.51
C VAL A 8 -15.22 -13.88 -5.79
N ASP A 9 -15.19 -14.46 -4.60
CA ASP A 9 -16.35 -14.53 -3.71
C ASP A 9 -16.83 -13.13 -3.33
N VAL A 10 -18.14 -12.91 -3.23
CA VAL A 10 -18.72 -11.59 -2.93
C VAL A 10 -18.21 -11.00 -1.62
N ASN A 11 -17.86 -11.84 -0.63
CA ASN A 11 -17.29 -11.38 0.65
C ASN A 11 -15.86 -10.81 0.52
N ARG A 12 -15.25 -10.95 -0.65
CA ARG A 12 -13.91 -10.44 -1.01
C ARG A 12 -13.96 -9.57 -2.26
N ALA A 13 -15.13 -9.01 -2.57
CA ALA A 13 -15.34 -8.20 -3.77
C ALA A 13 -14.33 -7.03 -3.86
N ASP A 14 -13.94 -6.45 -2.72
CA ASP A 14 -12.95 -5.36 -2.64
C ASP A 14 -11.60 -5.74 -3.26
N TRP A 15 -11.21 -7.03 -3.20
CA TRP A 15 -10.00 -7.51 -3.87
C TRP A 15 -10.08 -7.30 -5.38
N LEU A 16 -11.22 -7.66 -5.96
CA LEU A 16 -11.42 -7.56 -7.40
C LEU A 16 -11.58 -6.11 -7.85
N TYR A 17 -12.27 -5.28 -7.07
CA TYR A 17 -12.45 -3.86 -7.37
C TYR A 17 -11.10 -3.13 -7.39
N SER A 18 -10.26 -3.34 -6.37
CA SER A 18 -8.92 -2.75 -6.32
C SER A 18 -8.03 -3.18 -7.49
N VAL A 19 -8.11 -4.46 -7.88
CA VAL A 19 -7.37 -5.01 -9.02
C VAL A 19 -7.89 -4.45 -10.35
N ASP A 20 -9.22 -4.35 -10.51
CA ASP A 20 -9.86 -3.82 -11.72
C ASP A 20 -9.46 -2.36 -11.97
N ASP A 21 -9.47 -1.52 -10.94
CA ASP A 21 -9.07 -0.12 -11.05
C ASP A 21 -7.62 0.05 -11.55
N VAL A 22 -6.70 -0.75 -11.04
CA VAL A 22 -5.29 -0.69 -11.49
C VAL A 22 -5.14 -1.24 -12.91
N ILE A 23 -5.80 -2.34 -13.23
CA ILE A 23 -5.77 -2.93 -14.57
C ILE A 23 -6.37 -1.95 -15.60
N LYS A 24 -7.49 -1.32 -15.30
CA LYS A 24 -8.11 -0.30 -16.18
C LYS A 24 -7.14 0.83 -16.51
N ASN A 25 -6.42 1.35 -15.51
CA ASN A 25 -5.44 2.41 -15.71
C ASN A 25 -4.30 1.96 -16.64
N LYS A 26 -3.84 0.70 -16.51
CA LYS A 26 -2.79 0.14 -17.38
C LYS A 26 -3.31 -0.16 -18.79
N LEU A 27 -4.59 -0.46 -18.94
CA LEU A 27 -5.23 -0.77 -20.23
C LEU A 27 -5.62 0.48 -21.03
N GLN A 28 -5.51 1.68 -20.50
CA GLN A 28 -5.84 2.93 -21.22
C GLN A 28 -5.07 3.09 -22.55
N SER A 29 -3.87 2.54 -22.64
CA SER A 29 -3.05 2.51 -23.87
C SER A 29 -3.41 1.38 -24.85
N CYS A 30 -4.28 0.45 -24.44
CA CYS A 30 -4.73 -0.69 -25.24
C CYS A 30 -6.22 -0.48 -25.58
N PHE A 31 -6.63 -0.86 -26.80
CA PHE A 31 -8.06 -0.92 -27.16
C PHE A 31 -8.73 -2.10 -26.44
N ALA A 32 -8.82 -2.00 -25.10
CA ALA A 32 -9.40 -3.02 -24.24
C ALA A 32 -10.57 -2.43 -23.46
N VAL A 33 -11.57 -3.27 -23.20
CA VAL A 33 -12.75 -2.92 -22.41
C VAL A 33 -12.84 -3.85 -21.20
N SER A 34 -13.42 -3.35 -20.11
CA SER A 34 -13.72 -4.18 -18.96
C SER A 34 -15.17 -4.04 -18.55
N ALA A 35 -15.71 -5.10 -17.96
CA ALA A 35 -17.08 -5.16 -17.44
C ALA A 35 -17.12 -5.92 -16.13
N LEU A 36 -17.78 -5.32 -15.13
CA LEU A 36 -18.06 -5.95 -13.83
C LEU A 36 -19.48 -6.52 -13.81
N ARG A 37 -19.62 -7.69 -13.23
CA ARG A 37 -20.91 -8.36 -13.05
C ARG A 37 -20.92 -9.15 -11.74
N THR A 38 -22.03 -9.07 -11.00
CA THR A 38 -22.30 -9.95 -9.87
C THR A 38 -23.31 -11.02 -10.29
N SER A 39 -23.03 -12.29 -9.98
CA SER A 39 -23.94 -13.41 -10.20
C SER A 39 -23.82 -14.42 -9.06
N GLY A 40 -24.91 -14.63 -8.35
CA GLY A 40 -24.95 -15.49 -7.15
C GLY A 40 -23.97 -14.95 -6.07
N ARG A 41 -23.06 -15.83 -5.64
CA ARG A 41 -22.05 -15.49 -4.60
C ARG A 41 -20.73 -15.04 -5.19
N ARG A 42 -20.67 -14.66 -6.45
CA ARG A 42 -19.42 -14.27 -7.11
C ARG A 42 -19.53 -12.94 -7.83
N VAL A 43 -18.44 -12.19 -7.76
CA VAL A 43 -18.21 -11.01 -8.61
C VAL A 43 -17.22 -11.40 -9.69
N TYR A 44 -17.50 -10.97 -10.91
CA TYR A 44 -16.71 -11.23 -12.11
C TYR A 44 -16.26 -9.91 -12.70
N CYS A 45 -15.01 -9.84 -13.12
CA CYS A 45 -14.51 -8.80 -14.01
C CYS A 45 -14.01 -9.44 -15.29
N SER A 46 -14.53 -9.02 -16.43
CA SER A 46 -14.13 -9.51 -17.74
C SER A 46 -13.42 -8.41 -18.50
N PHE A 47 -12.23 -8.72 -19.01
CA PHE A 47 -11.42 -7.86 -19.87
C PHE A 47 -11.44 -8.41 -21.28
N GLY A 48 -11.71 -7.55 -22.27
CA GLY A 48 -11.79 -7.96 -23.68
C GLY A 48 -10.97 -7.02 -24.56
N CYS A 49 -10.29 -7.60 -25.56
CA CYS A 49 -9.55 -6.84 -26.57
C CYS A 49 -9.58 -7.51 -27.93
N GLU A 50 -9.08 -6.82 -28.94
CA GLU A 50 -8.76 -7.42 -30.25
C GLU A 50 -7.57 -8.39 -30.09
N THR A 51 -7.49 -9.38 -30.98
CA THR A 51 -6.46 -10.43 -30.91
C THR A 51 -5.03 -9.87 -30.97
N GLN A 52 -4.82 -8.81 -31.71
CA GLN A 52 -3.51 -8.13 -31.81
C GLN A 52 -3.06 -7.47 -30.49
N SER A 53 -3.98 -7.02 -29.66
CA SER A 53 -3.70 -6.39 -28.35
C SER A 53 -3.60 -7.38 -27.19
N ARG A 54 -3.77 -8.70 -27.47
CA ARG A 54 -3.72 -9.76 -26.47
C ARG A 54 -2.45 -9.73 -25.59
N PRO A 55 -1.22 -9.63 -26.13
CA PRO A 55 -0.01 -9.64 -25.30
C PRO A 55 0.04 -8.47 -24.31
N GLN A 56 -0.36 -7.27 -24.75
CA GLN A 56 -0.40 -6.07 -23.89
C GLN A 56 -1.46 -6.21 -22.77
N MET A 57 -2.64 -6.75 -23.12
CA MET A 57 -3.68 -7.00 -22.12
C MET A 57 -3.24 -8.05 -21.09
N LEU A 58 -2.61 -9.14 -21.51
CA LEU A 58 -2.07 -10.17 -20.60
C LEU A 58 -1.04 -9.56 -19.65
N GLN A 59 -0.13 -8.75 -20.16
CA GLN A 59 0.90 -8.09 -19.38
C GLN A 59 0.29 -7.10 -18.36
N ALA A 60 -0.64 -6.25 -18.80
CA ALA A 60 -1.33 -5.29 -17.92
C ALA A 60 -2.11 -5.98 -16.79
N ILE A 61 -2.80 -7.09 -17.10
CA ILE A 61 -3.51 -7.89 -16.10
C ILE A 61 -2.52 -8.53 -15.13
N LYS A 62 -1.43 -9.11 -15.60
CA LYS A 62 -0.40 -9.72 -14.74
C LYS A 62 0.19 -8.69 -13.79
N GLU A 63 0.62 -7.55 -14.31
CA GLU A 63 1.18 -6.46 -13.51
C GLU A 63 0.17 -5.93 -12.49
N GLY A 64 -1.06 -5.67 -12.89
CA GLY A 64 -2.12 -5.22 -11.98
C GLY A 64 -2.41 -6.22 -10.86
N LEU A 65 -2.43 -7.52 -11.17
CA LEU A 65 -2.57 -8.57 -10.17
C LEU A 65 -1.37 -8.61 -9.22
N VAL A 66 -0.15 -8.56 -9.72
CA VAL A 66 1.06 -8.64 -8.89
C VAL A 66 1.18 -7.40 -7.98
N GLU A 67 0.92 -6.21 -8.52
CA GLU A 67 1.03 -4.95 -7.77
C GLU A 67 -0.04 -4.79 -6.68
N THR A 68 -1.27 -5.21 -6.95
CA THR A 68 -2.42 -4.86 -6.11
C THR A 68 -2.96 -6.05 -5.33
N TYR A 69 -3.14 -7.21 -5.98
CA TYR A 69 -3.76 -8.36 -5.34
C TYR A 69 -2.96 -8.87 -4.13
N GLY A 70 -1.61 -8.87 -4.21
CA GLY A 70 -0.76 -9.21 -3.07
C GLY A 70 -1.02 -8.31 -1.87
N VAL A 71 -1.12 -7.01 -2.10
CA VAL A 71 -1.35 -6.00 -1.06
C VAL A 71 -2.71 -6.18 -0.39
N VAL A 72 -3.79 -6.25 -1.19
CA VAL A 72 -5.15 -6.35 -0.64
C VAL A 72 -5.40 -7.68 0.06
N SER A 73 -4.85 -8.78 -0.47
CA SER A 73 -4.98 -10.09 0.16
C SER A 73 -4.17 -10.21 1.46
N LYS A 74 -2.97 -9.63 1.52
CA LYS A 74 -2.15 -9.53 2.73
C LYS A 74 -2.84 -8.68 3.80
N PHE A 75 -3.37 -7.53 3.42
CA PHE A 75 -4.10 -6.63 4.33
C PHE A 75 -5.27 -7.37 4.98
N ASP A 76 -6.12 -8.01 4.18
CA ASP A 76 -7.27 -8.76 4.67
C ASP A 76 -6.83 -9.95 5.55
N PHE A 77 -5.76 -10.66 5.17
CA PHE A 77 -5.21 -11.76 5.94
C PHE A 77 -4.69 -11.31 7.30
N ILE A 78 -3.85 -10.28 7.36
CA ILE A 78 -3.30 -9.77 8.62
C ILE A 78 -4.42 -9.22 9.50
N LYS A 79 -5.33 -8.44 8.95
CA LYS A 79 -6.48 -7.88 9.68
C LYS A 79 -7.33 -8.94 10.36
N ARG A 80 -7.51 -10.12 9.73
CA ARG A 80 -8.27 -11.24 10.31
C ARG A 80 -7.48 -12.04 11.33
N ASN A 81 -6.17 -12.10 11.24
CA ASN A 81 -5.31 -12.93 12.07
C ASN A 81 -4.59 -12.16 13.18
N LEU A 82 -4.57 -10.83 13.13
CA LEU A 82 -3.94 -9.99 14.16
C LEU A 82 -5.01 -9.26 14.95
N SER A 83 -5.09 -9.55 16.25
CA SER A 83 -5.94 -8.83 17.21
C SER A 83 -5.06 -8.30 18.32
N LEU A 84 -5.04 -6.99 18.51
CA LEU A 84 -4.27 -6.27 19.52
C LEU A 84 -5.20 -5.23 20.19
N GLY A 85 -4.97 -4.98 21.48
CA GLY A 85 -5.74 -3.98 22.24
C GLY A 85 -5.30 -2.53 22.00
N LEU A 86 -4.66 -2.23 20.88
CA LEU A 86 -4.24 -0.88 20.52
C LEU A 86 -5.44 0.03 20.20
N SER A 87 -5.22 1.34 20.29
CA SER A 87 -6.18 2.31 19.72
C SER A 87 -6.38 2.04 18.23
N LYS A 88 -7.56 2.40 17.70
CA LYS A 88 -7.85 2.20 16.27
C LYS A 88 -6.78 2.81 15.38
N THR A 89 -6.35 4.04 15.68
CA THR A 89 -5.32 4.75 14.90
C THR A 89 -3.98 4.02 14.91
N ASN A 90 -3.53 3.55 16.08
CA ASN A 90 -2.28 2.80 16.19
C ASN A 90 -2.39 1.43 15.52
N TYR A 91 -3.51 0.74 15.68
CA TYR A 91 -3.75 -0.52 14.99
C TYR A 91 -3.72 -0.38 13.47
N ASP A 92 -4.43 0.61 12.93
CA ASP A 92 -4.48 0.86 11.49
C ASP A 92 -3.08 1.22 10.94
N LEU A 93 -2.33 2.06 11.66
CA LEU A 93 -0.97 2.43 11.27
C LEU A 93 -0.01 1.22 11.26
N LEU A 94 -0.07 0.38 12.31
CA LEU A 94 0.70 -0.85 12.38
C LEU A 94 0.32 -1.82 11.24
N LEU A 95 -0.97 -1.97 10.98
CA LEU A 95 -1.48 -2.83 9.90
C LEU A 95 -0.94 -2.38 8.55
N HIS A 96 -0.99 -1.09 8.22
CA HIS A 96 -0.42 -0.55 6.98
C HIS A 96 1.09 -0.79 6.89
N THR A 97 1.80 -0.61 8.00
CA THR A 97 3.26 -0.85 8.05
C THR A 97 3.60 -2.33 7.84
N LEU A 98 2.86 -3.24 8.46
CA LEU A 98 3.05 -4.69 8.26
C LEU A 98 2.74 -5.12 6.82
N VAL A 99 1.77 -4.48 6.18
CA VAL A 99 1.45 -4.73 4.76
C VAL A 99 2.57 -4.24 3.85
N ALA A 100 3.17 -3.08 4.15
CA ALA A 100 4.29 -2.54 3.38
C ALA A 100 5.59 -3.34 3.58
N PHE A 101 5.77 -3.96 4.74
CA PHE A 101 6.94 -4.76 5.08
C PHE A 101 7.12 -5.95 4.14
N ASP A 102 8.36 -6.20 3.67
CA ASP A 102 8.76 -7.30 2.76
C ASP A 102 8.06 -7.32 1.38
N ARG A 103 7.39 -6.23 1.00
CA ARG A 103 6.57 -6.15 -0.23
C ARG A 103 7.33 -6.52 -1.50
N GLU A 104 8.62 -6.18 -1.60
CA GLU A 104 9.42 -6.47 -2.80
C GLU A 104 9.67 -7.98 -2.98
N ASN A 105 10.01 -8.69 -1.89
CA ASN A 105 10.19 -10.13 -1.96
C ASN A 105 8.89 -10.86 -2.24
N GLU A 106 7.79 -10.39 -1.65
CA GLU A 106 6.44 -10.90 -1.93
C GLU A 106 6.05 -10.66 -3.40
N HIS A 107 6.36 -9.49 -3.95
CA HIS A 107 6.14 -9.18 -5.35
C HIS A 107 6.87 -10.17 -6.28
N LYS A 108 8.15 -10.45 -6.01
CA LYS A 108 8.92 -11.44 -6.76
C LYS A 108 8.34 -12.85 -6.70
N LEU A 109 7.75 -13.24 -5.56
CA LEU A 109 7.05 -14.52 -5.42
C LEU A 109 5.73 -14.52 -6.20
N LEU A 110 4.96 -13.44 -6.12
CA LEU A 110 3.71 -13.30 -6.86
C LEU A 110 3.94 -13.35 -8.38
N GLU A 111 4.99 -12.70 -8.89
CA GLU A 111 5.36 -12.77 -10.32
C GLU A 111 5.59 -14.20 -10.82
N LYS A 112 6.14 -15.08 -9.95
CA LYS A 112 6.40 -16.49 -10.29
C LYS A 112 5.12 -17.34 -10.23
N VAL A 113 4.23 -17.04 -9.28
CA VAL A 113 3.07 -17.83 -8.95
C VAL A 113 1.85 -17.47 -9.81
N ILE A 114 1.67 -16.16 -10.09
CA ILE A 114 0.54 -15.66 -10.87
C ILE A 114 0.79 -15.93 -12.36
N ARG A 115 -0.07 -16.81 -12.92
CA ARG A 115 -0.18 -17.03 -14.35
C ARG A 115 -1.55 -16.58 -14.79
N VAL A 116 -1.59 -15.73 -15.82
CA VAL A 116 -2.85 -15.24 -16.37
C VAL A 116 -3.44 -16.31 -17.28
N GLU A 117 -4.64 -16.76 -16.94
CA GLU A 117 -5.42 -17.76 -17.66
C GLU A 117 -6.75 -17.12 -18.09
N ASP A 118 -7.43 -17.71 -19.08
CA ASP A 118 -8.68 -17.14 -19.62
C ASP A 118 -9.79 -17.03 -18.56
N ASN A 119 -9.77 -17.92 -17.56
CA ASN A 119 -10.65 -17.86 -16.39
C ASN A 119 -9.86 -18.05 -15.11
N MET A 120 -9.89 -17.04 -14.24
CA MET A 120 -9.14 -17.04 -12.98
C MET A 120 -10.08 -16.81 -11.78
N THR A 121 -9.70 -17.36 -10.64
CA THR A 121 -10.37 -17.06 -9.38
C THR A 121 -9.35 -16.55 -8.36
N LEU A 122 -9.56 -15.36 -7.82
CA LEU A 122 -8.66 -14.79 -6.80
C LEU A 122 -8.66 -15.65 -5.53
N ASP A 123 -9.82 -16.20 -5.14
CA ASP A 123 -9.90 -17.13 -4.01
C ASP A 123 -9.06 -18.40 -4.25
N GLY A 124 -9.07 -18.92 -5.47
CA GLY A 124 -8.28 -20.10 -5.85
C GLY A 124 -6.77 -19.80 -5.74
N ILE A 125 -6.34 -18.65 -6.24
CA ILE A 125 -4.96 -18.21 -6.10
C ILE A 125 -4.61 -18.09 -4.60
N PHE A 126 -5.41 -17.39 -3.81
CA PHE A 126 -5.20 -17.20 -2.37
C PHE A 126 -5.10 -18.53 -1.62
N ASN A 127 -6.03 -19.44 -1.87
CA ASN A 127 -6.12 -20.67 -1.11
C ASN A 127 -5.01 -21.68 -1.46
N PHE A 128 -4.64 -21.77 -2.74
CA PHE A 128 -3.78 -22.85 -3.25
C PHE A 128 -2.40 -22.40 -3.72
N LYS A 129 -2.24 -21.15 -4.17
CA LYS A 129 -0.97 -20.67 -4.73
C LYS A 129 -0.18 -19.76 -3.79
N LEU A 130 -0.82 -19.13 -2.79
CA LEU A 130 -0.17 -18.23 -1.84
C LEU A 130 0.18 -18.90 -0.49
N CYS A 131 0.36 -20.23 -0.44
CA CYS A 131 0.64 -20.93 0.82
C CYS A 131 1.92 -20.41 1.50
N GLU A 132 3.02 -20.29 0.75
CA GLU A 132 4.28 -19.78 1.26
C GLU A 132 4.16 -18.34 1.81
N LEU A 133 3.44 -17.46 1.12
CA LEU A 133 3.20 -16.10 1.59
C LEU A 133 2.34 -16.09 2.86
N LYS A 134 1.29 -16.92 2.93
CA LYS A 134 0.43 -17.01 4.11
C LYS A 134 1.19 -17.52 5.35
N GLU A 135 2.12 -18.44 5.19
CA GLU A 135 3.00 -18.90 6.27
C GLU A 135 3.84 -17.76 6.80
N ARG A 136 4.48 -16.97 5.95
CA ARG A 136 5.23 -15.76 6.34
C ARG A 136 4.33 -14.72 7.02
N TRP A 137 3.13 -14.50 6.51
CA TRP A 137 2.19 -13.55 7.11
C TRP A 137 1.70 -14.00 8.49
N ILE A 138 1.50 -15.32 8.70
CA ILE A 138 1.13 -15.82 10.03
C ILE A 138 2.29 -15.70 11.03
N GLU A 139 3.53 -15.89 10.58
CA GLU A 139 4.72 -15.67 11.41
C GLU A 139 4.80 -14.20 11.86
N ILE A 140 4.60 -13.24 10.95
CA ILE A 140 4.55 -11.82 11.27
C ILE A 140 3.45 -11.53 12.29
N CYS A 141 2.24 -12.07 12.09
CA CYS A 141 1.14 -11.90 13.04
C CYS A 141 1.48 -12.49 14.43
N ASN A 142 2.12 -13.65 14.47
CA ASN A 142 2.51 -14.31 15.75
C ASN A 142 3.60 -13.51 16.47
N LEU A 143 4.64 -13.06 15.77
CA LEU A 143 5.69 -12.22 16.33
C LEU A 143 5.11 -10.92 16.89
N THR A 144 4.25 -10.25 16.13
CA THR A 144 3.60 -9.01 16.56
C THR A 144 2.70 -9.25 17.79
N ARG A 145 1.94 -10.34 17.82
CA ARG A 145 1.07 -10.70 18.96
C ARG A 145 1.87 -11.01 20.21
N ASN A 146 2.95 -11.79 20.09
CA ASN A 146 3.78 -12.18 21.24
C ASN A 146 4.46 -10.97 21.89
N ASN A 147 4.73 -9.93 21.12
CA ASN A 147 5.28 -8.67 21.61
C ASN A 147 4.20 -7.61 21.90
N GLY A 148 2.92 -7.95 21.76
CA GLY A 148 1.79 -7.03 21.85
C GLY A 148 1.72 -6.24 23.16
N ALA A 149 2.15 -6.83 24.28
CA ALA A 149 2.17 -6.15 25.59
C ALA A 149 3.11 -4.93 25.63
N TYR A 150 4.19 -4.95 24.86
CA TYR A 150 5.15 -3.86 24.79
C TYR A 150 4.68 -2.72 23.85
N LEU A 151 3.72 -2.99 22.97
CA LEU A 151 3.20 -2.02 22.00
C LEU A 151 2.25 -0.98 22.62
N TYR A 152 1.94 -1.09 23.91
CA TYR A 152 1.21 -0.06 24.66
C TYR A 152 2.10 1.11 25.08
N ASP A 153 3.42 0.92 25.10
CA ASP A 153 4.39 1.96 25.27
C ASP A 153 4.65 2.68 23.94
N ASP A 154 4.45 4.01 23.93
CA ASP A 154 4.56 4.80 22.69
C ASP A 154 5.98 4.77 22.09
N GLU A 155 7.01 4.72 22.91
CA GLU A 155 8.40 4.70 22.45
C GLU A 155 8.72 3.37 21.75
N THR A 156 8.39 2.25 22.40
CA THR A 156 8.54 0.89 21.82
C THR A 156 7.71 0.72 20.55
N TYR A 157 6.51 1.29 20.52
CA TYR A 157 5.65 1.26 19.34
C TYR A 157 6.28 2.02 18.16
N ILE A 158 6.81 3.22 18.39
CA ILE A 158 7.49 4.04 17.38
C ILE A 158 8.75 3.33 16.87
N GLU A 159 9.55 2.72 17.75
CA GLU A 159 10.73 1.95 17.38
C GLU A 159 10.39 0.76 16.48
N LEU A 160 9.32 0.03 16.78
CA LEU A 160 8.84 -1.06 15.93
C LEU A 160 8.47 -0.56 14.55
N LEU A 161 7.69 0.53 14.46
CA LEU A 161 7.32 1.10 13.16
C LEU A 161 8.55 1.57 12.37
N ARG A 162 9.51 2.23 13.04
CA ARG A 162 10.78 2.64 12.44
C ARG A 162 11.53 1.45 11.87
N PHE A 163 11.67 0.36 12.64
CA PHE A 163 12.31 -0.87 12.20
C PHE A 163 11.63 -1.48 10.96
N LEU A 164 10.31 -1.62 11.00
CA LEU A 164 9.54 -2.18 9.87
C LEU A 164 9.67 -1.32 8.61
N ILE A 165 9.60 0.00 8.74
CA ILE A 165 9.70 0.93 7.61
C ILE A 165 11.13 0.96 7.05
N SER A 166 12.15 0.86 7.90
CA SER A 166 13.55 0.81 7.45
C SER A 166 13.86 -0.41 6.57
N ALA A 167 13.05 -1.47 6.68
CA ALA A 167 13.15 -2.67 5.84
C ALA A 167 12.32 -2.56 4.55
N VAL A 168 11.53 -1.49 4.37
CA VAL A 168 10.82 -1.22 3.11
C VAL A 168 11.76 -0.52 2.14
N ASN A 169 11.80 -0.98 0.90
CA ASN A 169 12.63 -0.33 -0.12
C ASN A 169 12.10 1.08 -0.42
N PRO A 170 12.97 2.10 -0.31
CA PRO A 170 12.57 3.47 -0.54
C PRO A 170 12.18 3.70 -1.99
N LYS A 171 11.01 4.30 -2.20
CA LYS A 171 10.55 4.71 -3.52
C LYS A 171 11.00 6.12 -3.86
N VAL A 172 11.30 6.93 -2.85
CA VAL A 172 11.63 8.36 -2.98
C VAL A 172 12.87 8.67 -2.17
N ASN A 173 13.82 9.39 -2.75
CA ASN A 173 15.03 9.79 -2.03
C ASN A 173 14.73 10.86 -0.98
N LYS A 174 13.98 11.88 -1.36
CA LYS A 174 13.65 12.99 -0.48
C LYS A 174 12.20 13.40 -0.66
N LEU A 175 11.51 13.57 0.47
CA LEU A 175 10.15 14.04 0.52
C LEU A 175 10.03 15.20 1.52
N THR A 176 9.29 16.22 1.15
CA THR A 176 9.00 17.36 2.01
C THR A 176 7.53 17.38 2.37
N VAL A 177 7.25 17.52 3.66
CA VAL A 177 5.90 17.67 4.20
C VAL A 177 5.70 19.11 4.62
N LYS A 178 4.56 19.69 4.25
CA LYS A 178 4.13 21.02 4.67
C LYS A 178 2.69 20.98 5.15
N GLU A 179 2.41 21.59 6.30
CA GLU A 179 1.05 21.82 6.75
C GLU A 179 0.48 23.10 6.13
N VAL A 180 -0.69 22.99 5.52
CA VAL A 180 -1.39 24.10 4.88
C VAL A 180 -2.87 24.05 5.27
N ASN A 181 -3.32 25.03 6.05
CA ASN A 181 -4.73 25.15 6.47
C ASN A 181 -5.32 23.87 7.13
N GLY A 182 -4.50 23.14 7.90
CA GLY A 182 -4.93 21.94 8.60
C GLY A 182 -4.90 20.64 7.75
N SER A 183 -4.50 20.74 6.50
CA SER A 183 -4.17 19.61 5.62
C SER A 183 -2.66 19.55 5.38
N TYR A 184 -2.18 18.49 4.78
CA TYR A 184 -0.74 18.25 4.57
C TYR A 184 -0.47 18.05 3.08
N SER A 185 0.55 18.74 2.57
CA SER A 185 1.04 18.56 1.21
C SER A 185 2.41 17.91 1.21
N LEU A 186 2.59 16.91 0.36
CA LEU A 186 3.80 16.13 0.18
C LEU A 186 4.45 16.50 -1.14
N TYR A 187 5.70 16.95 -1.12
CA TYR A 187 6.47 17.32 -2.31
C TYR A 187 7.74 16.49 -2.40
N GLY A 188 8.00 15.97 -3.58
CA GLY A 188 9.22 15.21 -3.84
C GLY A 188 9.39 14.86 -5.30
N SER A 189 10.38 14.04 -5.58
CA SER A 189 10.62 13.50 -6.92
C SER A 189 10.74 11.98 -6.89
N LEU A 190 10.01 11.32 -7.77
CA LEU A 190 10.08 9.89 -8.02
C LEU A 190 10.78 9.67 -9.36
N LYS A 191 12.03 9.25 -9.35
CA LYS A 191 12.85 9.03 -10.56
C LYS A 191 12.76 10.18 -11.58
N ASN A 192 11.70 10.23 -12.38
CA ASN A 192 11.49 11.22 -13.46
C ASN A 192 10.16 11.98 -13.34
N SER A 193 9.44 11.87 -12.22
CA SER A 193 8.17 12.55 -11.98
C SER A 193 8.18 13.33 -10.67
N VAL A 194 7.49 14.46 -10.66
CA VAL A 194 7.27 15.25 -9.45
C VAL A 194 6.13 14.61 -8.66
N ILE A 195 6.34 14.40 -7.37
CA ILE A 195 5.29 14.02 -6.44
C ILE A 195 4.66 15.30 -5.91
N ASN A 196 3.35 15.38 -6.00
CA ASN A 196 2.54 16.37 -5.30
C ASN A 196 1.26 15.66 -4.83
N ILE A 197 1.18 15.38 -3.55
CA ILE A 197 0.09 14.63 -2.93
C ILE A 197 -0.44 15.46 -1.76
N ASP A 198 -1.76 15.64 -1.70
CA ASP A 198 -2.42 16.27 -0.58
C ASP A 198 -3.09 15.21 0.30
N ALA A 199 -2.80 15.26 1.60
CA ALA A 199 -3.41 14.45 2.63
C ALA A 199 -4.30 15.33 3.50
N GLN A 200 -5.56 14.94 3.66
CA GLN A 200 -6.55 15.69 4.43
C GLN A 200 -6.41 15.44 5.93
N THR A 201 -5.84 14.30 6.30
CA THR A 201 -5.69 13.88 7.69
C THR A 201 -4.27 13.44 8.01
N ALA A 202 -3.90 13.47 9.30
CA ALA A 202 -2.63 12.92 9.78
C ALA A 202 -2.48 11.42 9.46
N ALA A 203 -3.58 10.67 9.48
CA ALA A 203 -3.58 9.25 9.14
C ALA A 203 -3.24 9.02 7.66
N GLU A 204 -3.89 9.75 6.75
CA GLU A 204 -3.57 9.69 5.32
C GLU A 204 -2.11 10.05 5.03
N LEU A 205 -1.61 11.11 5.67
CA LEU A 205 -0.21 11.50 5.56
C LEU A 205 0.71 10.33 5.94
N MET A 206 0.46 9.70 7.09
CA MET A 206 1.26 8.56 7.56
C MET A 206 1.19 7.38 6.59
N TYR A 207 0.04 7.07 6.02
CA TYR A 207 -0.10 5.99 5.04
C TYR A 207 0.68 6.27 3.76
N TYR A 208 0.63 7.49 3.23
CA TYR A 208 1.46 7.89 2.08
C TYR A 208 2.96 7.79 2.38
N LEU A 209 3.39 8.21 3.58
CA LEU A 209 4.79 8.11 3.97
C LEU A 209 5.27 6.66 4.12
N ILE A 210 4.44 5.77 4.66
CA ILE A 210 4.73 4.32 4.73
C ILE A 210 4.85 3.73 3.32
N ASP A 211 3.92 4.07 2.43
CA ASP A 211 3.92 3.56 1.06
C ASP A 211 5.09 4.07 0.22
N LEU A 212 5.51 5.31 0.43
CA LEU A 212 6.62 5.93 -0.29
C LEU A 212 7.98 5.59 0.33
N ALA A 213 8.01 5.31 1.64
CA ALA A 213 9.21 4.98 2.41
C ALA A 213 10.41 5.90 2.05
N PRO A 214 10.32 7.24 2.27
CA PRO A 214 11.37 8.15 1.84
C PRO A 214 12.68 7.91 2.61
N LEU A 215 13.83 8.01 1.92
CA LEU A 215 15.15 7.97 2.58
C LEU A 215 15.39 9.19 3.46
N GLU A 216 14.92 10.34 3.03
CA GLU A 216 14.99 11.60 3.79
C GLU A 216 13.61 12.25 3.83
N LEU A 217 13.11 12.51 5.04
CA LEU A 217 11.89 13.26 5.27
C LEU A 217 12.22 14.64 5.85
N VAL A 218 11.66 15.67 5.24
CA VAL A 218 11.85 17.07 5.66
C VAL A 218 10.49 17.68 5.99
N ILE A 219 10.41 18.38 7.12
CA ILE A 219 9.24 19.15 7.50
C ILE A 219 9.51 20.63 7.18
N ASP A 220 8.73 21.21 6.26
CA ASP A 220 8.81 22.63 5.89
C ASP A 220 7.90 23.45 6.79
N GLY A 221 8.51 24.18 7.72
CA GLY A 221 7.81 24.90 8.76
C GLY A 221 7.49 24.04 9.99
N GLY A 222 6.49 24.45 10.76
CA GLY A 222 6.01 23.68 11.91
C GLY A 222 4.81 22.82 11.54
N ILE A 223 4.65 21.68 12.19
CA ILE A 223 3.40 20.91 12.22
C ILE A 223 2.71 21.24 13.54
N SER A 224 1.48 21.73 13.48
CA SER A 224 0.70 22.16 14.64
C SER A 224 0.32 20.98 15.55
N ASN A 225 0.13 19.79 14.97
CA ASN A 225 -0.13 18.56 15.70
C ASN A 225 1.18 18.00 16.30
N SER A 226 1.37 18.18 17.61
CA SER A 226 2.58 17.74 18.32
C SER A 226 2.77 16.22 18.32
N GLU A 227 1.70 15.43 18.35
CA GLU A 227 1.76 13.97 18.29
C GLU A 227 2.23 13.51 16.91
N LEU A 228 1.66 14.07 15.84
CA LEU A 228 2.11 13.81 14.48
C LEU A 228 3.59 14.18 14.30
N SER A 229 4.00 15.35 14.79
CA SER A 229 5.40 15.78 14.72
C SER A 229 6.35 14.78 15.40
N LYS A 230 5.99 14.28 16.61
CA LYS A 230 6.75 13.23 17.29
C LYS A 230 6.85 11.95 16.45
N ARG A 231 5.75 11.53 15.84
CA ARG A 231 5.72 10.32 14.99
C ARG A 231 6.57 10.49 13.74
N LEU A 232 6.52 11.64 13.07
CA LEU A 232 7.35 11.91 11.90
C LEU A 232 8.85 11.86 12.25
N VAL A 233 9.24 12.50 13.34
CA VAL A 233 10.63 12.43 13.82
C VAL A 233 10.99 11.03 14.30
N GLY A 234 10.14 10.41 15.11
CA GLY A 234 10.39 9.09 15.70
C GLY A 234 10.47 7.96 14.67
N ILE A 235 9.60 7.94 13.68
CA ILE A 235 9.49 6.84 12.69
C ILE A 235 10.39 7.06 11.48
N PHE A 236 10.42 8.30 10.93
CA PHE A 236 11.10 8.61 9.66
C PHE A 236 12.39 9.43 9.83
N ASP A 237 12.80 9.71 11.06
CA ASP A 237 13.95 10.57 11.35
C ASP A 237 13.85 11.95 10.67
N ALA A 238 12.62 12.51 10.66
CA ALA A 238 12.29 13.73 9.94
C ALA A 238 13.08 14.94 10.45
N LYS A 239 13.64 15.73 9.53
CA LYS A 239 14.36 16.97 9.81
C LYS A 239 13.44 18.16 9.62
N THR A 240 13.38 19.07 10.59
CA THR A 240 12.60 20.31 10.47
C THR A 240 13.45 21.42 9.88
N LEU A 241 13.01 22.00 8.76
CA LEU A 241 13.58 23.23 8.26
C LEU A 241 12.96 24.39 9.07
N SER A 242 13.77 25.01 9.93
CA SER A 242 13.38 26.30 10.52
C SER A 242 13.35 27.35 9.41
N THR A 243 12.18 27.88 9.12
CA THR A 243 12.06 29.11 8.30
C THR A 243 12.76 30.22 9.06
N PHE A 244 14.01 30.54 8.68
CA PHE A 244 14.63 31.79 9.07
C PHE A 244 13.75 32.90 8.48
N LYS A 245 12.85 33.45 9.31
CA LYS A 245 12.27 34.78 9.04
C LYS A 245 13.44 35.73 8.99
N ASN A 246 13.90 36.10 7.81
CA ASN A 246 14.72 37.25 7.59
C ASN A 246 13.94 38.47 8.15
N GLN A 247 14.22 38.80 9.39
CA GLN A 247 13.92 40.12 9.88
C GLN A 247 14.86 41.07 9.15
N THR A 248 14.44 41.53 8.00
CA THR A 248 14.97 42.74 7.41
C THR A 248 14.62 43.87 8.41
N LYS A 249 15.59 44.20 9.27
CA LYS A 249 15.56 45.46 10.01
C LYS A 249 15.51 46.58 8.98
N LYS A 250 14.45 47.36 9.07
CA LYS A 250 14.45 48.74 8.56
C LYS A 250 15.39 49.59 9.37
#